data_bb05bbd93b38b5fbf3ef46d6b0285dfc
#
_entry.id   bb05bbd93b38b5fbf3ef46d6b0285dfc
#
_cell.length_a   1.000
_cell.length_b   1.000
_cell.length_c   1.000
_cell.angle_alpha   90.00
_cell.angle_beta   90.00
_cell.angle_gamma   90.00
#
_symmetry.space_group_name_H-M   'P 1'
#
loop_
_entity.id
_entity.type
_entity.pdbx_description
1 polymer ?
#
loop_
_entity_poly.entity_id
_entity_poly.type
_entity_poly.pdbx_seq_one_letter_code
_entity_poly.pdbx_strand_id
1 'polypeptide(L)'
;MLPALILSSGLPPHGGNFSQEALRLGLKSSQILDASASLVPFRPPRVLRRALKQGISGSALRNYPDREQQELRQVIASWHGLEPEAVLPGNGAAELFTWAARDAVGCGLSGLPEPGFADYRRALACWDGAVRSLPLSLSWTRTWPQP
;
A
#
# COMPACT_ATOMS: atom_id res chain seq x y z
N MET A 1 -34.32 -4.96 11.74
CA MET A 1 -34.39 -4.18 10.51
C MET A 1 -33.08 -3.43 10.40
N LEU A 2 -32.13 -3.93 9.58
CA LEU A 2 -30.85 -3.26 9.36
C LEU A 2 -31.12 -2.02 8.51
N PRO A 3 -30.58 -0.83 8.88
CA PRO A 3 -30.73 0.36 8.05
C PRO A 3 -30.05 0.08 6.70
N ALA A 4 -30.74 0.42 5.62
CA ALA A 4 -30.21 0.35 4.27
C ALA A 4 -28.89 1.14 4.23
N LEU A 5 -27.80 0.46 3.88
CA LEU A 5 -26.54 1.12 3.61
C LEU A 5 -26.78 2.09 2.45
N ILE A 6 -26.76 3.37 2.76
CA ILE A 6 -26.71 4.44 1.75
C ILE A 6 -25.34 4.33 1.11
N LEU A 7 -25.28 3.66 -0.02
CA LEU A 7 -24.14 3.72 -0.94
C LEU A 7 -24.09 5.14 -1.50
N SER A 8 -23.50 6.06 -0.73
CA SER A 8 -23.19 7.38 -1.23
C SER A 8 -22.07 7.26 -2.28
N SER A 9 -22.22 7.96 -3.38
CA SER A 9 -21.29 8.09 -4.51
C SER A 9 -19.96 8.78 -4.13
N GLY A 10 -19.30 8.32 -3.07
CA GLY A 10 -18.10 8.94 -2.52
C GLY A 10 -17.44 8.07 -1.47
N LEU A 11 -17.21 6.76 -1.77
CA LEU A 11 -16.31 5.97 -0.93
C LEU A 11 -14.91 6.59 -0.99
N PRO A 12 -14.21 6.74 0.16
CA PRO A 12 -12.84 7.23 0.17
C PRO A 12 -11.96 6.30 -0.68
N PRO A 13 -10.98 6.83 -1.42
CA PRO A 13 -10.13 6.03 -2.30
C PRO A 13 -9.25 5.02 -1.53
N HIS A 14 -9.08 5.23 -0.23
CA HIS A 14 -8.30 4.35 0.65
C HIS A 14 -9.04 4.04 1.93
N GLY A 15 -8.91 2.80 2.43
CA GLY A 15 -9.37 2.38 3.74
C GLY A 15 -8.47 2.88 4.89
N GLY A 16 -8.77 2.45 6.11
CA GLY A 16 -7.95 2.71 7.30
C GLY A 16 -8.27 4.02 8.04
N ASN A 17 -9.22 4.82 7.59
CA ASN A 17 -9.64 6.05 8.30
C ASN A 17 -10.90 5.82 9.15
N PHE A 18 -10.84 4.81 10.01
CA PHE A 18 -11.99 4.42 10.84
C PHE A 18 -12.44 5.52 11.81
N SER A 19 -11.57 6.45 12.21
CA SER A 19 -11.94 7.58 13.06
C SER A 19 -12.90 8.53 12.36
N GLN A 20 -12.69 8.82 11.09
CA GLN A 20 -13.59 9.64 10.28
C GLN A 20 -14.92 8.91 10.02
N GLU A 21 -14.86 7.62 9.76
CA GLU A 21 -16.06 6.80 9.57
C GLU A 21 -16.88 6.72 10.87
N ALA A 22 -16.23 6.62 12.03
CA ALA A 22 -16.90 6.65 13.32
C ALA A 22 -17.68 7.96 13.52
N LEU A 23 -17.05 9.09 13.20
CA LEU A 23 -17.73 10.40 13.25
C LEU A 23 -18.91 10.46 12.29
N ARG A 24 -18.77 10.02 11.06
CA ARG A 24 -19.82 10.00 10.04
C ARG A 24 -21.03 9.15 10.48
N LEU A 25 -20.77 8.04 11.16
CA LEU A 25 -21.80 7.11 11.64
C LEU A 25 -22.36 7.46 13.03
N GLY A 26 -21.81 8.47 13.71
CA GLY A 26 -22.17 8.82 15.09
C GLY A 26 -21.79 7.74 16.10
N LEU A 27 -20.75 6.96 15.83
CA LEU A 27 -20.27 5.86 16.67
C LEU A 27 -18.94 6.21 17.34
N LYS A 28 -18.59 5.48 18.40
CA LYS A 28 -17.21 5.51 18.93
C LYS A 28 -16.31 4.63 18.06
N SER A 29 -15.06 5.03 17.86
CA SER A 29 -14.09 4.25 17.09
C SER A 29 -13.94 2.79 17.61
N SER A 30 -14.11 2.58 18.91
CA SER A 30 -14.07 1.24 19.53
C SER A 30 -15.25 0.32 19.15
N GLN A 31 -16.29 0.85 18.52
CA GLN A 31 -17.47 0.10 18.08
C GLN A 31 -17.38 -0.30 16.60
N ILE A 32 -16.31 0.10 15.93
CA ILE A 32 -16.10 -0.20 14.51
C ILE A 32 -15.03 -1.28 14.37
N LEU A 33 -15.36 -2.33 13.62
CA LEU A 33 -14.38 -3.28 13.11
C LEU A 33 -13.88 -2.77 11.75
N ASP A 34 -12.61 -2.35 11.71
CA ASP A 34 -12.00 -1.90 10.46
C ASP A 34 -11.50 -3.10 9.65
N ALA A 35 -12.20 -3.40 8.57
CA ALA A 35 -11.80 -4.40 7.57
C ALA A 35 -11.44 -3.76 6.23
N SER A 36 -11.25 -2.43 6.19
CA SER A 36 -11.00 -1.67 4.97
C SER A 36 -9.52 -1.59 4.59
N ALA A 37 -8.62 -1.98 5.49
CA ALA A 37 -7.17 -1.96 5.26
C ALA A 37 -6.51 -3.23 5.78
N SER A 38 -5.52 -3.74 5.03
CA SER A 38 -4.74 -4.93 5.40
C SER A 38 -3.66 -4.56 6.41
N LEU A 39 -4.05 -4.28 7.64
CA LEU A 39 -3.15 -3.92 8.73
C LEU A 39 -2.91 -5.12 9.65
N VAL A 40 -1.68 -5.21 10.18
CA VAL A 40 -1.34 -6.22 11.19
C VAL A 40 -1.97 -5.83 12.52
N PRO A 41 -2.89 -6.65 13.10
CA PRO A 41 -3.63 -6.29 14.32
C PRO A 41 -2.80 -6.46 15.59
N PHE A 42 -1.57 -6.90 15.49
CA PHE A 42 -0.69 -7.17 16.62
C PHE A 42 0.27 -6.03 16.91
N ARG A 43 0.65 -5.90 18.16
CA ARG A 43 1.71 -4.95 18.54
C ARG A 43 3.04 -5.33 17.88
N PRO A 44 3.86 -4.35 17.48
CA PRO A 44 5.18 -4.63 16.93
C PRO A 44 6.02 -5.50 17.87
N PRO A 45 6.80 -6.44 17.36
CA PRO A 45 7.70 -7.28 18.16
C PRO A 45 8.61 -6.45 19.07
N ARG A 46 9.01 -7.01 20.20
CA ARG A 46 9.89 -6.32 21.17
C ARG A 46 11.23 -5.90 20.54
N VAL A 47 11.79 -6.75 19.67
CA VAL A 47 13.03 -6.46 18.92
C VAL A 47 12.88 -5.20 18.09
N LEU A 48 11.82 -5.09 17.29
CA LEU A 48 11.56 -3.91 16.46
C LEU A 48 11.41 -2.64 17.31
N ARG A 49 10.63 -2.72 18.40
CA ARG A 49 10.44 -1.56 19.30
C ARG A 49 11.74 -1.12 19.94
N ARG A 50 12.63 -2.06 20.30
CA ARG A 50 13.95 -1.77 20.85
C ARG A 50 14.85 -1.10 19.83
N ALA A 51 14.90 -1.62 18.59
CA ALA A 51 15.66 -1.05 17.49
C ALA A 51 15.22 0.39 17.17
N LEU A 52 13.90 0.63 17.09
CA LEU A 52 13.36 1.98 16.88
C LEU A 52 13.76 2.96 17.98
N LYS A 53 13.68 2.55 19.26
CA LYS A 53 14.12 3.38 20.38
C LYS A 53 15.62 3.70 20.32
N GLN A 54 16.45 2.75 19.95
CA GLN A 54 17.88 2.96 19.78
C GLN A 54 18.16 3.90 18.61
N GLY A 55 17.48 3.76 17.48
CA GLY A 55 17.62 4.65 16.34
C GLY A 55 17.26 6.09 16.67
N ILE A 56 16.16 6.31 17.41
CA ILE A 56 15.73 7.66 17.81
C ILE A 56 16.73 8.30 18.82
N SER A 57 17.33 7.53 19.72
CA SER A 57 18.24 8.04 20.73
C SER A 57 19.68 8.19 20.26
N GLY A 58 20.02 7.65 19.09
CA GLY A 58 21.36 7.59 18.55
C GLY A 58 21.77 8.79 17.70
N SER A 59 22.90 8.64 17.00
CA SER A 59 23.41 9.63 16.04
C SER A 59 22.58 9.74 14.77
N ALA A 60 21.71 8.76 14.50
CA ALA A 60 20.90 8.70 13.27
C ALA A 60 20.05 9.97 13.04
N LEU A 61 19.56 10.60 14.13
CA LEU A 61 18.80 11.86 14.01
C LEU A 61 19.66 13.10 13.71
N ARG A 62 20.97 12.99 13.79
CA ARG A 62 21.91 14.12 13.58
C ARG A 62 22.68 14.01 12.29
N ASN A 63 22.58 12.88 11.61
CA ASN A 63 23.28 12.60 10.37
C ASN A 63 22.28 12.53 9.21
N TYR A 64 22.74 12.88 8.02
CA TYR A 64 21.97 12.56 6.82
C TYR A 64 21.86 11.04 6.67
N PRO A 65 20.71 10.52 6.23
CA PRO A 65 20.58 9.10 5.92
C PRO A 65 21.55 8.69 4.81
N ASP A 66 21.92 7.41 4.81
CA ASP A 66 22.71 6.84 3.72
C ASP A 66 21.92 6.96 2.41
N ARG A 67 22.47 7.70 1.46
CA ARG A 67 21.84 7.99 0.15
C ARG A 67 21.64 6.72 -0.68
N GLU A 68 22.58 5.79 -0.57
CA GLU A 68 22.55 4.53 -1.33
C GLU A 68 21.73 3.45 -0.61
N GLN A 69 21.38 3.69 0.67
CA GLN A 69 20.65 2.73 1.53
C GLN A 69 21.27 1.33 1.52
N GLN A 70 22.60 1.26 1.52
CA GLN A 70 23.36 0.04 1.28
C GLN A 70 23.03 -1.06 2.30
N GLU A 71 23.04 -0.73 3.60
CA GLU A 71 22.72 -1.71 4.64
C GLU A 71 21.31 -2.28 4.49
N LEU A 72 20.31 -1.44 4.20
CA LEU A 72 18.93 -1.86 3.98
C LEU A 72 18.82 -2.77 2.75
N ARG A 73 19.46 -2.39 1.64
CA ARG A 73 19.47 -3.17 0.40
C ARG A 73 20.13 -4.54 0.61
N GLN A 74 21.25 -4.59 1.31
CA GLN A 74 21.95 -5.85 1.62
C GLN A 74 21.10 -6.79 2.48
N VAL A 75 20.44 -6.26 3.52
CA VAL A 75 19.57 -7.08 4.39
C VAL A 75 18.38 -7.64 3.62
N ILE A 76 17.71 -6.82 2.81
CA ILE A 76 16.57 -7.26 2.00
C ILE A 76 17.03 -8.27 0.94
N ALA A 77 18.11 -7.99 0.23
CA ALA A 77 18.66 -8.87 -0.80
C ALA A 77 19.04 -10.24 -0.21
N SER A 78 19.74 -10.24 0.92
CA SER A 78 20.11 -11.49 1.62
C SER A 78 18.88 -12.30 2.02
N TRP A 79 17.82 -11.66 2.50
CA TRP A 79 16.58 -12.37 2.86
C TRP A 79 15.90 -13.02 1.66
N HIS A 80 15.93 -12.36 0.50
CA HIS A 80 15.26 -12.82 -0.70
C HIS A 80 16.15 -13.61 -1.66
N GLY A 81 17.44 -13.80 -1.35
CA GLY A 81 18.40 -14.46 -2.24
C GLY A 81 18.65 -13.67 -3.54
N LEU A 82 18.70 -12.34 -3.42
CA LEU A 82 18.92 -11.41 -4.52
C LEU A 82 20.26 -10.69 -4.36
N GLU A 83 20.72 -10.06 -5.45
CA GLU A 83 21.82 -9.08 -5.37
C GLU A 83 21.29 -7.74 -4.85
N PRO A 84 22.09 -6.98 -4.05
CA PRO A 84 21.65 -5.68 -3.52
C PRO A 84 21.23 -4.68 -4.58
N GLU A 85 21.78 -4.78 -5.80
CA GLU A 85 21.45 -3.95 -6.96
C GLU A 85 20.03 -4.19 -7.48
N ALA A 86 19.46 -5.37 -7.21
CA ALA A 86 18.08 -5.71 -7.56
C ALA A 86 17.05 -5.17 -6.56
N VAL A 87 17.49 -4.50 -5.49
CA VAL A 87 16.60 -3.96 -4.46
C VAL A 87 16.50 -2.45 -4.59
N LEU A 88 15.29 -1.95 -4.77
CA LEU A 88 14.96 -0.52 -4.77
C LEU A 88 14.09 -0.19 -3.53
N PRO A 89 14.65 0.38 -2.48
CA PRO A 89 13.88 0.90 -1.35
C PRO A 89 13.17 2.20 -1.69
N GLY A 90 12.00 2.44 -1.06
CA GLY A 90 11.24 3.67 -1.26
C GLY A 90 10.42 4.05 -0.04
N ASN A 91 9.85 5.25 -0.05
CA ASN A 91 9.01 5.79 1.02
C ASN A 91 7.57 5.25 0.91
N GLY A 92 7.44 3.97 1.10
CA GLY A 92 6.19 3.25 0.97
C GLY A 92 5.87 2.82 -0.46
N ALA A 93 4.86 1.95 -0.57
CA ALA A 93 4.46 1.37 -1.86
C ALA A 93 3.99 2.41 -2.88
N ALA A 94 3.41 3.53 -2.44
CA ALA A 94 2.91 4.58 -3.34
C ALA A 94 4.03 5.20 -4.19
N GLU A 95 5.21 5.44 -3.62
CA GLU A 95 6.37 5.92 -4.37
C GLU A 95 6.84 4.86 -5.37
N LEU A 96 6.98 3.61 -4.91
CA LEU A 96 7.45 2.52 -5.77
C LEU A 96 6.48 2.23 -6.91
N PHE A 97 5.17 2.30 -6.69
CA PHE A 97 4.18 2.20 -7.78
C PHE A 97 4.33 3.34 -8.78
N THR A 98 4.65 4.56 -8.33
CA THR A 98 4.87 5.70 -9.24
C THR A 98 6.08 5.44 -10.15
N TRP A 99 7.17 4.90 -9.64
CA TRP A 99 8.34 4.55 -10.44
C TRP A 99 8.06 3.37 -11.38
N ALA A 100 7.41 2.31 -10.90
CA ALA A 100 7.01 1.19 -11.74
C ALA A 100 6.05 1.61 -12.87
N ALA A 101 5.14 2.54 -12.57
CA ALA A 101 4.21 3.07 -13.56
C ALA A 101 4.93 3.85 -14.67
N ARG A 102 6.00 4.58 -14.36
CA ARG A 102 6.84 5.26 -15.37
C ARG A 102 7.35 4.27 -16.43
N ASP A 103 7.85 3.14 -15.95
CA ASP A 103 8.41 2.13 -16.86
C ASP A 103 7.29 1.41 -17.63
N ALA A 104 6.16 1.13 -16.96
CA ALA A 104 4.99 0.51 -17.59
C ALA A 104 4.39 1.38 -18.71
N VAL A 105 4.32 2.69 -18.53
CA VAL A 105 3.81 3.63 -19.55
C VAL A 105 4.67 3.58 -20.81
N GLY A 106 5.98 3.41 -20.67
CA GLY A 106 6.89 3.20 -21.81
C GLY A 106 6.61 1.92 -22.62
N CYS A 107 5.92 0.94 -22.02
CA CYS A 107 5.52 -0.30 -22.70
C CYS A 107 4.16 -0.20 -23.40
N GLY A 108 3.37 0.84 -23.17
CA GLY A 108 2.08 1.10 -23.81
C GLY A 108 0.88 1.00 -22.87
N LEU A 109 -0.23 0.40 -23.35
CA LEU A 109 -1.49 0.31 -22.61
C LEU A 109 -1.37 -0.62 -21.39
N SER A 110 -1.72 -0.10 -20.22
CA SER A 110 -1.72 -0.84 -18.97
C SER A 110 -3.11 -1.42 -18.63
N GLY A 111 -3.21 -2.73 -18.39
CA GLY A 111 -4.42 -3.38 -17.91
C GLY A 111 -4.48 -3.38 -16.38
N LEU A 112 -5.57 -2.87 -15.79
CA LEU A 112 -5.78 -2.91 -14.35
C LEU A 112 -6.96 -3.82 -13.98
N PRO A 113 -6.76 -4.85 -13.14
CA PRO A 113 -7.88 -5.62 -12.61
C PRO A 113 -8.74 -4.74 -11.68
N GLU A 114 -10.07 -4.80 -11.86
CA GLU A 114 -11.04 -4.01 -11.09
C GLU A 114 -12.19 -4.89 -10.58
N PRO A 115 -12.58 -4.76 -9.29
CA PRO A 115 -12.03 -3.79 -8.32
C PRO A 115 -10.60 -4.12 -7.92
N GLY A 116 -9.76 -3.09 -7.73
CA GLY A 116 -8.36 -3.21 -7.39
C GLY A 116 -7.87 -2.06 -6.51
N PHE A 117 -6.59 -2.05 -6.22
CA PHE A 117 -6.00 -1.01 -5.39
C PHE A 117 -5.94 0.31 -6.17
N ALA A 118 -6.56 1.36 -5.62
CA ALA A 118 -6.73 2.65 -6.28
C ALA A 118 -5.39 3.32 -6.67
N ASP A 119 -4.33 3.02 -5.95
CA ASP A 119 -3.03 3.64 -6.14
C ASP A 119 -2.33 3.24 -7.47
N TYR A 120 -2.67 2.08 -8.03
CA TYR A 120 -2.17 1.72 -9.36
C TYR A 120 -2.63 2.70 -10.45
N ARG A 121 -3.92 3.05 -10.42
CA ARG A 121 -4.47 4.04 -11.37
C ARG A 121 -3.89 5.42 -11.14
N ARG A 122 -3.73 5.84 -9.86
CA ARG A 122 -3.07 7.09 -9.51
C ARG A 122 -1.63 7.13 -10.03
N ALA A 123 -0.86 6.08 -9.83
CA ALA A 123 0.53 5.99 -10.25
C ALA A 123 0.69 6.11 -11.78
N LEU A 124 -0.16 5.43 -12.55
CA LEU A 124 -0.17 5.53 -14.01
C LEU A 124 -0.58 6.93 -14.48
N ALA A 125 -1.55 7.56 -13.80
CA ALA A 125 -1.98 8.92 -14.12
C ALA A 125 -0.88 9.97 -13.90
N CYS A 126 0.09 9.73 -13.00
CA CYS A 126 1.25 10.62 -12.83
C CYS A 126 2.13 10.72 -14.09
N TRP A 127 1.99 9.78 -15.01
CA TRP A 127 2.79 9.68 -16.24
C TRP A 127 1.92 9.66 -17.50
N ASP A 128 0.69 10.16 -17.42
CA ASP A 128 -0.30 10.18 -18.50
C ASP A 128 -0.53 8.80 -19.14
N GLY A 129 -0.41 7.74 -18.33
CA GLY A 129 -0.51 6.35 -18.77
C GLY A 129 -1.93 5.99 -19.21
N ALA A 130 -2.05 5.39 -20.41
CA ALA A 130 -3.31 4.83 -20.89
C ALA A 130 -3.66 3.57 -20.09
N VAL A 131 -4.91 3.51 -19.60
CA VAL A 131 -5.38 2.42 -18.75
C VAL A 131 -6.61 1.74 -19.33
N ARG A 132 -6.61 0.41 -19.37
CA ARG A 132 -7.79 -0.41 -19.64
C ARG A 132 -8.21 -1.14 -18.37
N SER A 133 -9.47 -0.97 -17.97
CA SER A 133 -10.06 -1.73 -16.87
C SER A 133 -10.28 -3.18 -17.29
N LEU A 134 -9.88 -4.11 -16.42
CA LEU A 134 -10.09 -5.55 -16.57
C LEU A 134 -11.02 -6.00 -15.43
N PRO A 135 -12.35 -6.08 -15.67
CA PRO A 135 -13.29 -6.44 -14.62
C PRO A 135 -13.00 -7.84 -14.08
N LEU A 136 -12.85 -7.94 -12.75
CA LEU A 136 -12.75 -9.21 -12.05
C LEU A 136 -14.15 -9.73 -11.76
N SER A 137 -14.43 -11.00 -12.08
CA SER A 137 -15.61 -11.66 -11.58
C SER A 137 -15.47 -11.83 -10.07
N LEU A 138 -16.36 -11.19 -9.30
CA LEU A 138 -16.45 -11.37 -7.85
C LEU A 138 -17.22 -12.65 -7.45
N SER A 139 -17.60 -13.49 -8.44
CA SER A 139 -18.09 -14.83 -8.15
C SER A 139 -16.95 -15.66 -7.57
N TRP A 140 -17.21 -16.35 -6.46
CA TRP A 140 -16.28 -17.27 -5.82
C TRP A 140 -16.09 -18.54 -6.67
N THR A 141 -15.60 -18.36 -7.90
CA THR A 141 -15.27 -19.47 -8.79
C THR A 141 -13.83 -19.90 -8.54
N ARG A 142 -13.56 -21.19 -8.66
CA ARG A 142 -12.20 -21.75 -8.52
C ARG A 142 -11.25 -21.36 -9.66
N THR A 143 -11.75 -20.68 -10.68
CA THR A 143 -10.99 -20.28 -11.86
C THR A 143 -10.79 -18.78 -11.87
N TRP A 144 -9.54 -18.34 -11.93
CA TRP A 144 -9.21 -16.95 -12.17
C TRP A 144 -9.63 -16.57 -13.59
N PRO A 145 -10.12 -15.32 -13.81
CA PRO A 145 -10.34 -14.84 -15.17
C PRO A 145 -9.00 -14.88 -15.93
N GLN A 146 -9.05 -15.46 -17.12
CA GLN A 146 -7.88 -15.41 -18.01
C GLN A 146 -7.79 -14.00 -18.62
N PRO A 147 -6.57 -13.45 -18.80
CA PRO A 147 -6.36 -12.12 -19.37
C PRO A 147 -6.82 -12.02 -20.82
#